data_48a8155409364803b7fabcf9b004b2e8
#
_entry.id   48a8155409364803b7fabcf9b004b2e8
#
_cell.length_a   1.000
_cell.length_b   1.000
_cell.length_c   1.000
_cell.angle_alpha   90.00
_cell.angle_beta   90.00
_cell.angle_gamma   90.00
#
_symmetry.space_group_name_H-M   'P 1'
#
loop_
_entity.id
_entity.type
_entity.pdbx_description
1 polymer ?
#
loop_
_entity_poly.entity_id
_entity_poly.type
_entity_poly.pdbx_seq_one_letter_code
_entity_poly.pdbx_strand_id
1 'polypeptide(L)'
;IVIICIGGLLDGNVPFKAQELLGYKKVETLDIPESEVPKVSRLTTANLSFRANMTLKEGTSSKVAYMLVRDGYLVQELPFTVALKDFRIEHYATGQPKSFESDLVITDPDLKEPLQHTISVNHPLIYKGVAIYQSDFQDGGTRLKLNVWGLFSDKTQPVILDGAIFKKSQLGEGSDALTIEFNDFRKFNVLNLSPDGNGKLKNVGESIIFKVRDTQGQAHEY
;
A
#
# COMPACT_ATOMS: atom_id res chain seq x y z
N ILE A 1 -4.37 -0.08 -40.12
CA ILE A 1 -5.36 -0.94 -39.42
C ILE A 1 -4.76 -2.30 -39.11
N VAL A 2 -4.15 -2.97 -40.09
CA VAL A 2 -3.52 -4.29 -39.89
C VAL A 2 -2.33 -4.24 -38.88
N ILE A 3 -1.54 -3.18 -38.92
CA ILE A 3 -0.42 -2.96 -38.00
C ILE A 3 -0.92 -2.79 -36.55
N ILE A 4 -2.04 -2.09 -36.36
CA ILE A 4 -2.64 -1.90 -35.04
C ILE A 4 -3.19 -3.23 -34.48
N CYS A 5 -3.81 -4.06 -35.33
CA CYS A 5 -4.27 -5.40 -34.93
C CYS A 5 -3.11 -6.33 -34.55
N ILE A 6 -1.99 -6.29 -35.29
CA ILE A 6 -0.78 -7.06 -34.97
C ILE A 6 -0.17 -6.57 -33.66
N GLY A 7 -0.10 -5.26 -33.43
CA GLY A 7 0.34 -4.67 -32.18
C GLY A 7 -0.51 -5.12 -30.98
N GLY A 8 -1.84 -5.15 -31.11
CA GLY A 8 -2.77 -5.65 -30.10
C GLY A 8 -2.64 -7.17 -29.84
N LEU A 9 -2.27 -7.95 -30.84
CA LEU A 9 -1.99 -9.37 -30.71
C LEU A 9 -0.65 -9.65 -29.98
N LEU A 10 0.27 -8.71 -30.04
CA LEU A 10 1.57 -8.78 -29.35
C LEU A 10 1.51 -8.14 -27.95
N ASP A 11 0.35 -7.68 -27.49
CA ASP A 11 0.14 -7.26 -26.11
C ASP A 11 0.52 -8.41 -25.16
N GLY A 12 1.21 -8.07 -24.06
CA GLY A 12 1.86 -9.03 -23.16
C GLY A 12 1.02 -10.19 -22.64
N ASN A 13 -0.31 -10.10 -22.79
CA ASN A 13 -1.23 -11.17 -22.44
C ASN A 13 -1.26 -12.34 -23.44
N VAL A 14 -0.88 -12.13 -24.70
CA VAL A 14 -0.97 -13.20 -25.74
C VAL A 14 0.06 -14.31 -25.52
N PRO A 15 1.36 -14.02 -25.27
CA PRO A 15 2.33 -15.05 -24.93
C PRO A 15 1.95 -15.83 -23.67
N PHE A 16 1.40 -15.16 -22.66
CA PHE A 16 0.92 -15.81 -21.45
C PHE A 16 -0.27 -16.74 -21.73
N LYS A 17 -1.31 -16.27 -22.44
CA LYS A 17 -2.48 -17.08 -22.80
C LYS A 17 -2.10 -18.34 -23.59
N ALA A 18 -1.14 -18.23 -24.48
CA ALA A 18 -0.62 -19.38 -25.21
C ALA A 18 0.06 -20.39 -24.26
N GLN A 19 0.88 -19.93 -23.32
CA GLN A 19 1.53 -20.78 -22.32
C GLN A 19 0.52 -21.42 -21.36
N GLU A 20 -0.53 -20.69 -20.97
CA GLU A 20 -1.63 -21.20 -20.15
C GLU A 20 -2.40 -22.30 -20.90
N LEU A 21 -2.76 -22.08 -22.17
CA LEU A 21 -3.46 -23.03 -23.00
C LEU A 21 -2.65 -24.34 -23.20
N LEU A 22 -1.34 -24.22 -23.30
CA LEU A 22 -0.42 -25.35 -23.42
C LEU A 22 -0.07 -26.02 -22.07
N GLY A 23 -0.60 -25.51 -20.96
CA GLY A 23 -0.35 -26.04 -19.61
C GLY A 23 1.01 -25.70 -19.01
N TYR A 24 1.81 -24.83 -19.65
CA TYR A 24 3.13 -24.43 -19.13
C TYR A 24 3.04 -23.40 -18.02
N LYS A 25 1.96 -22.64 -17.97
CA LYS A 25 1.69 -21.63 -16.93
C LYS A 25 0.29 -21.80 -16.37
N LYS A 26 0.14 -21.52 -15.08
CA LYS A 26 -1.12 -21.57 -14.34
C LYS A 26 -1.24 -20.37 -13.43
N VAL A 27 -2.42 -19.74 -13.41
CA VAL A 27 -2.75 -18.64 -12.50
C VAL A 27 -2.86 -19.19 -11.08
N GLU A 28 -2.25 -18.51 -10.12
CA GLU A 28 -2.42 -18.80 -8.70
C GLU A 28 -3.64 -18.07 -8.16
N THR A 29 -4.50 -18.76 -7.43
CA THR A 29 -5.73 -18.21 -6.88
C THR A 29 -5.72 -18.15 -5.35
N LEU A 30 -4.74 -18.79 -4.71
CA LEU A 30 -4.59 -18.80 -3.27
C LEU A 30 -3.70 -17.63 -2.83
N ASP A 31 -4.09 -16.97 -1.74
CA ASP A 31 -3.25 -15.94 -1.10
C ASP A 31 -2.19 -16.65 -0.23
N ILE A 32 -1.07 -16.98 -0.85
CA ILE A 32 0.06 -17.68 -0.25
C ILE A 32 1.31 -16.81 -0.24
N PRO A 33 2.25 -17.04 0.70
CA PRO A 33 3.54 -16.34 0.71
C PRO A 33 4.27 -16.49 -0.63
N GLU A 34 4.98 -15.43 -1.05
CA GLU A 34 5.74 -15.44 -2.33
C GLU A 34 6.65 -16.65 -2.48
N SER A 35 7.28 -17.09 -1.38
CA SER A 35 8.19 -18.24 -1.36
C SER A 35 7.51 -19.58 -1.69
N GLU A 36 6.20 -19.67 -1.49
CA GLU A 36 5.39 -20.87 -1.70
C GLU A 36 4.71 -20.89 -3.07
N VAL A 37 4.74 -19.76 -3.81
CA VAL A 37 4.15 -19.69 -5.15
C VAL A 37 4.83 -20.66 -6.10
N PRO A 38 4.09 -21.59 -6.73
CA PRO A 38 4.64 -22.61 -7.63
C PRO A 38 5.36 -22.01 -8.83
N LYS A 39 6.40 -22.70 -9.33
CA LYS A 39 7.14 -22.27 -10.53
C LYS A 39 6.25 -22.09 -11.77
N VAL A 40 5.17 -22.85 -11.87
CA VAL A 40 4.19 -22.74 -12.96
C VAL A 40 3.44 -21.40 -12.92
N SER A 41 3.35 -20.74 -11.76
CA SER A 41 2.71 -19.43 -11.57
C SER A 41 3.72 -18.27 -11.54
N ARG A 42 4.99 -18.54 -11.89
CA ARG A 42 6.04 -17.51 -11.97
C ARG A 42 6.44 -17.26 -13.43
N LEU A 43 6.65 -16.00 -13.74
CA LEU A 43 7.22 -15.51 -15.00
C LEU A 43 8.65 -15.03 -14.75
N THR A 44 9.55 -15.44 -15.61
CA THR A 44 10.98 -15.08 -15.53
C THR A 44 11.23 -13.70 -16.13
N THR A 45 12.43 -13.20 -15.93
CA THR A 45 12.91 -11.93 -16.53
C THR A 45 12.95 -11.94 -18.06
N ALA A 46 12.81 -13.12 -18.70
CA ALA A 46 12.70 -13.25 -20.14
C ALA A 46 11.34 -12.81 -20.71
N ASN A 47 10.35 -12.56 -19.86
CA ASN A 47 9.08 -11.99 -20.27
C ASN A 47 9.25 -10.50 -20.62
N LEU A 48 9.16 -10.18 -21.91
CA LEU A 48 9.49 -8.86 -22.44
C LEU A 48 8.34 -7.83 -22.32
N SER A 49 7.13 -8.29 -22.03
CA SER A 49 5.96 -7.40 -21.95
C SER A 49 5.04 -7.85 -20.82
N PHE A 50 4.85 -6.98 -19.83
CA PHE A 50 3.95 -7.22 -18.71
C PHE A 50 3.45 -5.91 -18.10
N ARG A 51 2.31 -5.99 -17.43
CA ARG A 51 1.82 -4.97 -16.52
C ARG A 51 1.53 -5.64 -15.18
N ALA A 52 2.22 -5.22 -14.14
CA ALA A 52 2.16 -5.82 -12.83
C ALA A 52 2.17 -4.76 -11.73
N ASN A 53 1.68 -5.12 -10.55
CA ASN A 53 1.66 -4.26 -9.37
C ASN A 53 2.70 -4.77 -8.36
N MET A 54 3.35 -3.85 -7.68
CA MET A 54 4.26 -4.13 -6.58
C MET A 54 3.84 -3.27 -5.38
N THR A 55 3.59 -3.90 -4.25
CA THR A 55 3.30 -3.20 -3.00
C THR A 55 4.54 -3.21 -2.12
N LEU A 56 5.07 -2.04 -1.81
CA LEU A 56 6.24 -1.87 -0.95
C LEU A 56 5.85 -1.04 0.27
N LYS A 57 6.33 -1.44 1.43
CA LYS A 57 6.35 -0.61 2.63
C LYS A 57 7.67 0.15 2.70
N GLU A 58 7.67 1.29 3.35
CA GLU A 58 8.93 2.01 3.63
C GLU A 58 9.94 1.11 4.33
N GLY A 59 11.18 1.17 3.88
CA GLY A 59 12.26 0.32 4.38
C GLY A 59 12.23 -1.13 3.89
N THR A 60 11.30 -1.51 3.01
CA THR A 60 11.25 -2.86 2.42
C THR A 60 11.62 -2.86 0.94
N SER A 61 11.93 -4.03 0.43
CA SER A 61 12.30 -4.24 -0.97
C SER A 61 11.67 -5.49 -1.55
N SER A 62 11.50 -5.51 -2.87
CA SER A 62 11.05 -6.70 -3.60
C SER A 62 11.77 -6.83 -4.94
N LYS A 63 11.91 -8.06 -5.42
CA LYS A 63 12.41 -8.42 -6.74
C LYS A 63 11.30 -8.98 -7.64
N VAL A 64 10.06 -8.96 -7.17
CA VAL A 64 8.92 -9.50 -7.89
C VAL A 64 7.77 -8.49 -7.92
N ALA A 65 6.96 -8.59 -8.95
CA ALA A 65 5.69 -7.88 -9.09
C ALA A 65 4.56 -8.87 -9.39
N TYR A 66 3.34 -8.51 -9.02
CA TYR A 66 2.17 -9.36 -9.17
C TYR A 66 1.34 -8.91 -10.37
N MET A 67 1.21 -9.79 -11.35
CA MET A 67 0.38 -9.59 -12.51
C MET A 67 -1.00 -10.19 -12.24
N LEU A 68 -2.00 -9.34 -12.04
CA LEU A 68 -3.38 -9.76 -11.81
C LEU A 68 -3.99 -10.26 -13.12
N VAL A 69 -4.53 -11.48 -13.10
CA VAL A 69 -5.13 -12.15 -14.25
C VAL A 69 -6.43 -12.82 -13.83
N ARG A 70 -7.56 -12.32 -14.31
CA ARG A 70 -8.90 -12.82 -13.95
C ARG A 70 -9.10 -12.80 -12.40
N ASP A 71 -9.27 -13.97 -11.80
CA ASP A 71 -9.52 -14.24 -10.39
C ASP A 71 -8.27 -14.60 -9.58
N GLY A 72 -7.09 -14.48 -10.19
CA GLY A 72 -5.82 -14.82 -9.56
C GLY A 72 -4.65 -13.95 -10.01
N TYR A 73 -3.44 -14.45 -9.80
CA TYR A 73 -2.22 -13.70 -10.12
C TYR A 73 -1.09 -14.61 -10.63
N LEU A 74 -0.11 -13.97 -11.24
CA LEU A 74 1.19 -14.53 -11.58
C LEU A 74 2.28 -13.66 -10.94
N VAL A 75 3.36 -14.28 -10.53
CA VAL A 75 4.54 -13.57 -10.01
C VAL A 75 5.50 -13.31 -11.15
N GLN A 76 5.74 -12.05 -11.47
CA GLN A 76 6.73 -11.61 -12.45
C GLN A 76 8.05 -11.31 -11.74
N GLU A 77 9.11 -12.00 -12.09
CA GLU A 77 10.45 -11.72 -11.60
C GLU A 77 11.06 -10.51 -12.33
N LEU A 78 11.68 -9.60 -11.58
CA LEU A 78 12.43 -8.47 -12.12
C LEU A 78 13.93 -8.78 -12.16
N PRO A 79 14.68 -8.22 -13.12
CA PRO A 79 16.14 -8.40 -13.18
C PRO A 79 16.90 -7.61 -12.11
N PHE A 80 16.20 -6.76 -11.34
CA PHE A 80 16.73 -5.93 -10.28
C PHE A 80 15.78 -5.92 -9.07
N THR A 81 16.29 -5.44 -7.94
CA THR A 81 15.49 -5.26 -6.71
C THR A 81 15.06 -3.80 -6.59
N VAL A 82 13.82 -3.56 -6.22
CA VAL A 82 13.25 -2.24 -5.93
C VAL A 82 13.01 -2.12 -4.44
N ALA A 83 13.57 -1.10 -3.81
CA ALA A 83 13.29 -0.75 -2.41
C ALA A 83 12.58 0.60 -2.35
N LEU A 84 11.63 0.74 -1.42
CA LEU A 84 11.01 2.01 -1.07
C LEU A 84 11.74 2.56 0.15
N LYS A 85 12.44 3.69 -0.01
CA LYS A 85 13.18 4.36 1.06
C LYS A 85 12.27 5.28 1.87
N ASP A 86 11.47 6.09 1.18
CA ASP A 86 10.59 7.11 1.77
C ASP A 86 9.40 7.39 0.85
N PHE A 87 8.25 7.69 1.43
CA PHE A 87 7.04 8.09 0.72
C PHE A 87 6.51 9.40 1.29
N ARG A 88 6.25 10.37 0.42
CA ARG A 88 5.80 11.71 0.83
C ARG A 88 4.53 12.09 0.11
N ILE A 89 3.64 12.75 0.84
CA ILE A 89 2.45 13.40 0.30
C ILE A 89 2.55 14.89 0.57
N GLU A 90 2.57 15.70 -0.47
CA GLU A 90 2.34 17.13 -0.34
C GLU A 90 0.85 17.44 -0.42
N HIS A 91 0.40 18.38 0.40
CA HIS A 91 -0.99 18.81 0.42
C HIS A 91 -1.11 20.28 0.04
N TYR A 92 -2.19 20.63 -0.66
CA TYR A 92 -2.61 22.02 -0.81
C TYR A 92 -3.08 22.58 0.54
N ALA A 93 -3.15 23.93 0.66
CA ALA A 93 -3.74 24.58 1.84
C ALA A 93 -5.20 24.17 2.08
N THR A 94 -5.88 23.62 1.07
CA THR A 94 -7.24 23.07 1.15
C THR A 94 -7.31 21.68 1.77
N GLY A 95 -6.16 21.04 2.09
CA GLY A 95 -6.08 19.66 2.59
C GLY A 95 -6.12 18.58 1.53
N GLN A 96 -6.32 18.95 0.26
CA GLN A 96 -6.28 17.99 -0.83
C GLN A 96 -4.82 17.60 -1.16
N PRO A 97 -4.55 16.33 -1.47
CA PRO A 97 -3.25 15.91 -1.94
C PRO A 97 -2.84 16.70 -3.19
N LYS A 98 -1.60 17.19 -3.20
CA LYS A 98 -1.00 17.94 -4.31
C LYS A 98 -0.08 17.05 -5.13
N SER A 99 0.80 16.31 -4.45
CA SER A 99 1.71 15.37 -5.10
C SER A 99 1.97 14.16 -4.21
N PHE A 100 2.33 13.07 -4.84
CA PHE A 100 2.77 11.83 -4.22
C PHE A 100 4.15 11.51 -4.76
N GLU A 101 5.11 11.31 -3.87
CA GLU A 101 6.50 11.03 -4.24
C GLU A 101 7.02 9.81 -3.51
N SER A 102 7.67 8.92 -4.25
CA SER A 102 8.32 7.72 -3.70
C SER A 102 9.80 7.75 -4.02
N ASP A 103 10.63 7.72 -3.00
CA ASP A 103 12.08 7.59 -3.14
C ASP A 103 12.43 6.11 -3.27
N LEU A 104 12.79 5.70 -4.46
CA LEU A 104 13.17 4.33 -4.79
C LEU A 104 14.68 4.14 -4.78
N VAL A 105 15.09 2.96 -4.36
CA VAL A 105 16.48 2.48 -4.48
C VAL A 105 16.48 1.21 -5.30
N ILE A 106 17.15 1.26 -6.46
CA ILE A 106 17.31 0.11 -7.33
C ILE A 106 18.66 -0.54 -7.05
N THR A 107 18.64 -1.81 -6.73
CA THR A 107 19.85 -2.63 -6.57
C THR A 107 19.92 -3.65 -7.70
N ASP A 108 21.01 -3.64 -8.42
CA ASP A 108 21.25 -4.48 -9.59
C ASP A 108 22.73 -4.92 -9.60
N PRO A 109 23.04 -6.21 -9.89
CA PRO A 109 24.43 -6.68 -10.00
C PRO A 109 25.29 -5.91 -11.02
N ASP A 110 24.68 -5.31 -12.05
CA ASP A 110 25.38 -4.55 -13.07
C ASP A 110 25.72 -3.11 -12.63
N LEU A 111 25.17 -2.64 -11.51
CA LEU A 111 25.45 -1.32 -10.95
C LEU A 111 26.60 -1.40 -9.93
N LYS A 112 27.53 -0.45 -9.98
CA LYS A 112 28.58 -0.29 -8.95
C LYS A 112 28.00 0.17 -7.61
N GLU A 113 26.98 1.02 -7.67
CA GLU A 113 26.27 1.56 -6.51
C GLU A 113 24.76 1.54 -6.79
N PRO A 114 23.91 1.40 -5.76
CA PRO A 114 22.46 1.44 -5.92
C PRO A 114 22.00 2.76 -6.55
N LEU A 115 21.12 2.68 -7.53
CA LEU A 115 20.51 3.85 -8.17
C LEU A 115 19.40 4.38 -7.27
N GLN A 116 19.49 5.64 -6.84
CA GLN A 116 18.41 6.33 -6.14
C GLN A 116 17.64 7.20 -7.12
N HIS A 117 16.30 7.12 -7.07
CA HIS A 117 15.43 7.90 -7.94
C HIS A 117 14.10 8.17 -7.27
N THR A 118 13.61 9.40 -7.37
CA THR A 118 12.28 9.77 -6.88
C THR A 118 11.29 9.67 -8.03
N ILE A 119 10.24 8.87 -7.86
CA ILE A 119 9.10 8.84 -8.78
C ILE A 119 7.94 9.64 -8.22
N SER A 120 7.14 10.21 -9.11
CA SER A 120 5.88 10.87 -8.77
C SER A 120 4.82 10.61 -9.84
N VAL A 121 3.62 11.14 -9.64
CA VAL A 121 2.54 11.00 -10.62
C VAL A 121 3.00 11.56 -11.97
N ASN A 122 2.89 10.75 -13.02
CA ASN A 122 3.35 11.03 -14.39
C ASN A 122 4.88 11.17 -14.59
N HIS A 123 5.69 10.91 -13.56
CA HIS A 123 7.16 10.92 -13.65
C HIS A 123 7.70 9.55 -13.21
N PRO A 124 7.63 8.52 -14.08
CA PRO A 124 8.10 7.19 -13.77
C PRO A 124 9.62 7.08 -13.81
N LEU A 125 10.16 6.06 -13.15
CA LEU A 125 11.50 5.57 -13.40
C LEU A 125 11.47 4.55 -14.55
N ILE A 126 12.32 4.74 -15.55
CA ILE A 126 12.55 3.74 -16.60
C ILE A 126 13.94 3.15 -16.38
N TYR A 127 13.99 1.84 -16.08
CA TYR A 127 15.23 1.13 -15.84
C TYR A 127 15.20 -0.26 -16.50
N LYS A 128 16.21 -0.59 -17.30
CA LYS A 128 16.30 -1.87 -18.07
C LYS A 128 15.01 -2.21 -18.84
N GLY A 129 14.36 -1.22 -19.44
CA GLY A 129 13.12 -1.42 -20.20
C GLY A 129 11.86 -1.58 -19.35
N VAL A 130 11.97 -1.56 -18.02
CA VAL A 130 10.84 -1.58 -17.10
C VAL A 130 10.52 -0.16 -16.66
N ALA A 131 9.26 0.27 -16.85
CA ALA A 131 8.76 1.55 -16.37
C ALA A 131 8.03 1.35 -15.03
N ILE A 132 8.47 2.04 -14.00
CA ILE A 132 7.94 1.98 -12.64
C ILE A 132 7.18 3.26 -12.36
N TYR A 133 5.86 3.14 -12.16
CA TYR A 133 4.95 4.28 -11.92
C TYR A 133 4.47 4.28 -10.47
N GLN A 134 4.27 5.47 -9.91
CA GLN A 134 3.46 5.66 -8.71
C GLN A 134 2.00 5.42 -9.06
N SER A 135 1.37 4.42 -8.47
CA SER A 135 0.01 4.00 -8.80
C SER A 135 -0.97 4.36 -7.68
N ASP A 136 -0.71 3.88 -6.46
CA ASP A 136 -1.59 4.03 -5.32
C ASP A 136 -0.77 4.00 -4.03
N PHE A 137 -1.39 4.34 -2.90
CA PHE A 137 -0.75 4.26 -1.59
C PHE A 137 -1.79 3.90 -0.51
N GLN A 138 -1.32 3.30 0.55
CA GLN A 138 -2.10 2.97 1.74
C GLN A 138 -1.25 3.21 2.99
N ASP A 139 -1.91 3.39 4.14
CA ASP A 139 -1.21 3.35 5.41
C ASP A 139 -0.51 2.00 5.60
N GLY A 140 0.77 2.01 5.91
CA GLY A 140 1.60 0.81 6.11
C GLY A 140 1.39 0.13 7.45
N GLY A 141 0.47 0.62 8.27
CA GLY A 141 0.26 0.20 9.65
C GLY A 141 0.96 1.15 10.64
N THR A 142 0.68 2.45 10.52
CA THR A 142 1.21 3.50 11.43
C THR A 142 1.05 3.06 12.88
N ARG A 143 2.14 3.10 13.63
CA ARG A 143 2.14 2.76 15.06
C ARG A 143 1.58 3.93 15.86
N LEU A 144 0.70 3.62 16.79
CA LEU A 144 0.02 4.58 17.65
C LEU A 144 0.41 4.31 19.11
N LYS A 145 0.64 5.38 19.85
CA LYS A 145 0.80 5.33 21.30
C LYS A 145 -0.15 6.36 21.91
N LEU A 146 -1.21 5.87 22.53
CA LEU A 146 -2.30 6.67 23.02
C LEU A 146 -2.32 6.71 24.55
N ASN A 147 -2.57 7.87 25.12
CA ASN A 147 -2.88 8.04 26.54
C ASN A 147 -4.39 8.04 26.70
N VAL A 148 -4.93 6.98 27.33
CA VAL A 148 -6.36 6.82 27.56
C VAL A 148 -6.72 7.23 28.98
N TRP A 149 -7.63 8.18 29.10
CA TRP A 149 -8.09 8.71 30.38
C TRP A 149 -9.52 8.26 30.67
N GLY A 150 -9.78 7.77 31.88
CA GLY A 150 -11.14 7.49 32.32
C GLY A 150 -11.83 8.79 32.77
N LEU A 151 -12.89 9.19 32.07
CA LEU A 151 -13.61 10.44 32.37
C LEU A 151 -14.28 10.44 33.76
N PHE A 152 -14.61 9.26 34.28
CA PHE A 152 -15.30 9.06 35.54
C PHE A 152 -14.50 8.26 36.57
N SER A 153 -13.19 8.13 36.36
CA SER A 153 -12.33 7.40 37.28
C SER A 153 -11.47 8.35 38.09
N ASP A 154 -11.25 8.03 39.36
CA ASP A 154 -10.32 8.75 40.22
C ASP A 154 -8.84 8.53 39.87
N LYS A 155 -8.57 7.82 38.80
CA LYS A 155 -7.19 7.55 38.33
C LYS A 155 -6.61 8.82 37.71
N THR A 156 -5.56 9.34 38.30
CA THR A 156 -4.83 10.53 37.84
C THR A 156 -3.81 10.23 36.73
N GLN A 157 -3.58 8.97 36.41
CA GLN A 157 -2.63 8.54 35.39
C GLN A 157 -3.35 7.89 34.20
N PRO A 158 -2.94 8.19 32.98
CA PRO A 158 -3.51 7.54 31.80
C PRO A 158 -3.08 6.09 31.69
N VAL A 159 -3.89 5.27 31.07
CA VAL A 159 -3.49 3.97 30.58
C VAL A 159 -2.84 4.16 29.21
N ILE A 160 -1.62 3.63 29.05
CA ILE A 160 -0.94 3.66 27.76
C ILE A 160 -1.51 2.52 26.92
N LEU A 161 -2.03 2.87 25.74
CA LEU A 161 -2.52 1.93 24.75
C LEU A 161 -1.61 1.99 23.53
N ASP A 162 -0.89 0.89 23.27
CA ASP A 162 -0.13 0.71 22.05
C ASP A 162 -1.03 0.08 20.98
N GLY A 163 -1.04 0.66 19.79
CA GLY A 163 -1.83 0.21 18.66
C GLY A 163 -1.11 0.38 17.34
N ALA A 164 -1.72 -0.09 16.29
CA ALA A 164 -1.32 0.21 14.92
C ALA A 164 -2.55 0.21 14.00
N ILE A 165 -2.50 1.01 12.95
CA ILE A 165 -3.56 1.02 11.93
C ILE A 165 -3.70 -0.39 11.35
N PHE A 166 -4.95 -0.82 11.12
CA PHE A 166 -5.39 -2.16 10.74
C PHE A 166 -5.14 -3.25 11.79
N LYS A 167 -4.87 -2.86 13.04
CA LYS A 167 -4.71 -3.79 14.15
C LYS A 167 -5.76 -3.53 15.23
N LYS A 168 -5.97 -4.56 16.05
CA LYS A 168 -6.83 -4.51 17.24
C LYS A 168 -5.94 -4.45 18.48
N SER A 169 -6.33 -3.63 19.43
CA SER A 169 -5.73 -3.57 20.75
C SER A 169 -6.80 -3.76 21.81
N GLN A 170 -6.44 -4.33 22.95
CA GLN A 170 -7.36 -4.47 24.09
C GLN A 170 -7.08 -3.42 25.15
N LEU A 171 -8.13 -2.85 25.70
CA LEU A 171 -8.11 -1.92 26.81
C LEU A 171 -8.94 -2.49 27.96
N GLY A 172 -8.31 -2.70 29.12
CA GLY A 172 -8.95 -3.32 30.28
C GLY A 172 -8.93 -4.85 30.24
N GLU A 173 -9.49 -5.46 31.27
CA GLU A 173 -9.53 -6.91 31.48
C GLU A 173 -10.94 -7.33 31.96
N GLY A 174 -11.28 -8.60 31.74
CA GLY A 174 -12.55 -9.20 32.23
C GLY A 174 -13.78 -8.74 31.48
N SER A 175 -14.89 -8.54 32.19
CA SER A 175 -16.20 -8.16 31.63
C SER A 175 -16.22 -6.76 31.00
N ASP A 176 -15.32 -5.91 31.42
CA ASP A 176 -15.25 -4.49 31.03
C ASP A 176 -14.16 -4.25 29.95
N ALA A 177 -13.57 -5.32 29.42
CA ALA A 177 -12.58 -5.22 28.37
C ALA A 177 -13.18 -4.65 27.09
N LEU A 178 -12.46 -3.68 26.50
CA LEU A 178 -12.82 -3.08 25.22
C LEU A 178 -11.81 -3.50 24.16
N THR A 179 -12.29 -3.85 22.99
CA THR A 179 -11.44 -4.05 21.81
C THR A 179 -11.47 -2.79 20.96
N ILE A 180 -10.31 -2.22 20.68
CA ILE A 180 -10.16 -1.03 19.86
C ILE A 180 -9.56 -1.45 18.51
N GLU A 181 -10.30 -1.21 17.43
CA GLU A 181 -9.90 -1.49 16.05
C GLU A 181 -9.52 -0.17 15.38
N PHE A 182 -8.25 0.01 15.03
CA PHE A 182 -7.77 1.21 14.36
C PHE A 182 -7.93 1.06 12.85
N ASN A 183 -8.74 1.94 12.24
CA ASN A 183 -9.15 1.83 10.83
C ASN A 183 -8.38 2.77 9.90
N ASP A 184 -8.11 4.01 10.35
CA ASP A 184 -7.49 5.02 9.49
C ASP A 184 -6.70 6.01 10.35
N PHE A 185 -5.61 6.55 9.79
CA PHE A 185 -4.85 7.65 10.36
C PHE A 185 -4.66 8.75 9.31
N ARG A 186 -5.06 9.95 9.68
CA ARG A 186 -4.94 11.12 8.82
C ARG A 186 -4.00 12.13 9.44
N LYS A 187 -2.84 12.28 8.84
CA LYS A 187 -1.83 13.24 9.30
C LYS A 187 -2.23 14.69 9.08
N PHE A 188 -3.09 14.95 8.10
CA PHE A 188 -3.49 16.29 7.71
C PHE A 188 -5.01 16.39 7.56
N ASN A 189 -5.65 17.22 8.40
CA ASN A 189 -7.09 17.43 8.38
C ASN A 189 -7.41 18.90 8.32
N VAL A 190 -8.25 19.28 7.38
CA VAL A 190 -8.65 20.67 7.18
C VAL A 190 -10.15 20.81 7.45
N LEU A 191 -10.48 21.67 8.39
CA LEU A 191 -11.86 22.05 8.68
C LEU A 191 -12.11 23.50 8.31
N ASN A 192 -13.29 23.75 7.77
CA ASN A 192 -13.82 25.09 7.63
C ASN A 192 -14.53 25.45 8.94
N LEU A 193 -13.92 26.33 9.70
CA LEU A 193 -14.42 26.73 11.03
C LEU A 193 -15.47 27.85 10.96
N SER A 194 -15.82 28.34 9.78
CA SER A 194 -16.82 29.41 9.64
C SER A 194 -18.22 28.85 9.44
N PRO A 195 -19.23 29.34 10.17
CA PRO A 195 -20.61 28.89 10.06
C PRO A 195 -21.25 29.12 8.67
N ASP A 196 -20.75 30.10 7.93
CA ASP A 196 -21.20 30.48 6.58
C ASP A 196 -20.49 29.75 5.43
N GLY A 197 -19.55 28.85 5.75
CA GLY A 197 -18.79 28.09 4.76
C GLY A 197 -17.72 28.89 4.00
N ASN A 198 -17.61 30.19 4.21
CA ASN A 198 -16.68 31.09 3.49
C ASN A 198 -15.38 31.39 4.29
N GLY A 199 -15.14 30.67 5.37
CA GLY A 199 -13.99 30.87 6.23
C GLY A 199 -12.68 30.32 5.72
N LYS A 200 -11.61 30.72 6.40
CA LYS A 200 -10.29 30.15 6.15
C LYS A 200 -10.26 28.70 6.61
N LEU A 201 -9.84 27.83 5.71
CA LEU A 201 -9.53 26.43 6.02
C LEU A 201 -8.36 26.39 7.03
N LYS A 202 -8.54 25.63 8.10
CA LYS A 202 -7.52 25.46 9.13
C LYS A 202 -7.17 23.98 9.26
N ASN A 203 -5.87 23.66 9.21
CA ASN A 203 -5.42 22.34 9.60
C ASN A 203 -5.62 22.18 11.11
N VAL A 204 -6.39 21.17 11.48
CA VAL A 204 -6.74 20.88 12.89
C VAL A 204 -5.87 19.76 13.48
N GLY A 205 -4.89 19.27 12.71
CA GLY A 205 -3.92 18.27 13.16
C GLY A 205 -4.26 16.87 12.73
N GLU A 206 -3.62 15.92 13.37
CA GLU A 206 -3.76 14.49 13.09
C GLU A 206 -5.08 13.96 13.65
N SER A 207 -5.68 12.99 12.94
CA SER A 207 -6.87 12.29 13.41
C SER A 207 -6.75 10.79 13.21
N ILE A 208 -7.45 10.05 14.03
CA ILE A 208 -7.53 8.58 13.98
C ILE A 208 -9.00 8.21 13.87
N ILE A 209 -9.33 7.32 12.95
CA ILE A 209 -10.65 6.68 12.92
C ILE A 209 -10.49 5.31 13.56
N PHE A 210 -11.26 5.06 14.59
CA PHE A 210 -11.22 3.80 15.31
C PHE A 210 -12.60 3.33 15.71
N LYS A 211 -12.75 2.06 15.94
CA LYS A 211 -13.98 1.41 16.40
C LYS A 211 -13.74 0.80 17.76
N VAL A 212 -14.60 1.10 18.70
CA VAL A 212 -14.61 0.49 20.04
C VAL A 212 -15.66 -0.60 20.06
N ARG A 213 -15.29 -1.79 20.48
CA ARG A 213 -16.18 -2.92 20.64
C ARG A 213 -16.14 -3.42 22.08
N ASP A 214 -17.29 -3.62 22.67
CA ASP A 214 -17.45 -4.21 24.00
C ASP A 214 -17.42 -5.76 23.94
N THR A 215 -17.51 -6.40 25.10
CA THR A 215 -17.55 -7.86 25.24
C THR A 215 -18.86 -8.48 24.73
N GLN A 216 -19.91 -7.67 24.55
CA GLN A 216 -21.20 -8.12 24.00
C GLN A 216 -21.28 -7.99 22.48
N GLY A 217 -20.21 -7.45 21.86
CA GLY A 217 -20.12 -7.30 20.41
C GLY A 217 -20.70 -5.99 19.88
N GLN A 218 -21.22 -5.10 20.74
CA GLN A 218 -21.63 -3.76 20.29
C GLN A 218 -20.42 -2.95 19.90
N ALA A 219 -20.50 -2.23 18.78
CA ALA A 219 -19.41 -1.47 18.24
C ALA A 219 -19.84 -0.03 17.90
N HIS A 220 -19.00 0.95 18.29
CA HIS A 220 -19.16 2.35 17.94
C HIS A 220 -17.89 2.85 17.23
N GLU A 221 -18.09 3.60 16.16
CA GLU A 221 -16.99 4.20 15.38
C GLU A 221 -16.83 5.68 15.77
N TYR A 222 -15.60 6.13 15.90
CA TYR A 222 -15.22 7.46 16.33
C TYR A 222 -14.20 8.08 15.38
#